data_67857aefbeaac6891515135f8286a422
#
_entry.id   67857aefbeaac6891515135f8286a422
#
_cell.length_a   1.000
_cell.length_b   1.000
_cell.length_c   1.000
_cell.angle_alpha   90.00
_cell.angle_beta   90.00
_cell.angle_gamma   90.00
#
_symmetry.space_group_name_H-M   'P 1'
#
loop_
_entity.id
_entity.type
_entity.pdbx_description
1 polymer ?
#
loop_
_entity_poly.entity_id
_entity_poly.type
_entity_poly.pdbx_seq_one_letter_code
_entity_poly.pdbx_strand_id
1 'polypeptide(L)'
;MATKGPDGQHIIAAGEVGAFSVCPMSWKLKWIDKERGRQETSVALGQKLHNDWSSIFEESLVLGRWIRYLAVLITTAAVVFLLLHPVGAPLTGLLDISIRNNGLQLVVLAGFTFLVIRSFLKAARKRHRDTGFMVNQVAVAMEGSSIVPAREYISRSQGLAGKPDALVREGGEFIPVERKPLAKKLRDRYVAQLLVYMRLVEEFEGKRPSKGYLLLGPECRRITIENSEAKQRWLGTLLEQMRRVLDGGEARATPHPAKCSKCDVRVRCPAAADAQRDATNR
;
A
#
# COMPACT_ATOMS: atom_id res chain seq x y z
N MET A 1 0.87 -12.30 16.83
CA MET A 1 0.49 -13.16 17.98
C MET A 1 -0.69 -12.51 18.64
N ALA A 2 -1.81 -13.24 18.81
CA ALA A 2 -2.88 -12.76 19.68
C ALA A 2 -2.29 -12.63 21.10
N THR A 3 -1.91 -11.42 21.48
CA THR A 3 -1.40 -11.10 22.81
C THR A 3 -2.60 -10.77 23.68
N LYS A 4 -2.62 -11.30 24.89
CA LYS A 4 -3.58 -10.81 25.88
C LYS A 4 -3.15 -9.41 26.29
N GLY A 5 -4.03 -8.44 26.12
CA GLY A 5 -3.87 -7.12 26.71
C GLY A 5 -3.87 -7.21 28.23
N PRO A 6 -3.50 -6.14 28.95
CA PRO A 6 -3.52 -6.09 30.41
C PRO A 6 -4.88 -6.47 31.00
N ASP A 7 -5.95 -6.24 30.26
CA ASP A 7 -7.34 -6.49 30.65
C ASP A 7 -7.82 -7.93 30.33
N GLY A 8 -6.91 -8.82 29.95
CA GLY A 8 -7.25 -10.20 29.56
C GLY A 8 -7.88 -10.34 28.15
N GLN A 9 -8.18 -9.24 27.47
CA GLN A 9 -8.75 -9.26 26.13
C GLN A 9 -7.71 -9.68 25.08
N HIS A 10 -8.11 -10.54 24.14
CA HIS A 10 -7.27 -10.94 23.01
C HIS A 10 -7.14 -9.80 22.00
N ILE A 11 -5.92 -9.42 21.66
CA ILE A 11 -5.63 -8.49 20.56
C ILE A 11 -5.33 -9.32 19.31
N ILE A 12 -6.17 -9.17 18.30
CA ILE A 12 -6.11 -9.91 17.04
C ILE A 12 -5.43 -9.04 15.99
N ALA A 13 -4.36 -9.55 15.38
CA ALA A 13 -3.68 -8.82 14.31
C ALA A 13 -4.45 -8.91 12.99
N ALA A 14 -4.42 -7.83 12.19
CA ALA A 14 -5.10 -7.77 10.90
C ALA A 14 -4.75 -8.93 9.96
N GLY A 15 -3.48 -9.35 9.91
CA GLY A 15 -3.03 -10.50 9.14
C GLY A 15 -3.62 -11.83 9.61
N GLU A 16 -3.88 -11.99 10.90
CA GLU A 16 -4.52 -13.17 11.46
C GLU A 16 -5.98 -13.28 11.03
N VAL A 17 -6.71 -12.16 10.97
CA VAL A 17 -8.09 -12.12 10.45
C VAL A 17 -8.13 -12.60 9.00
N GLY A 18 -7.17 -12.15 8.20
CA GLY A 18 -7.01 -12.63 6.83
C GLY A 18 -6.73 -14.13 6.75
N ALA A 19 -5.88 -14.66 7.62
CA ALA A 19 -5.59 -16.10 7.68
C ALA A 19 -6.81 -16.93 8.13
N PHE A 20 -7.52 -16.46 9.14
CA PHE A 20 -8.74 -17.10 9.66
C PHE A 20 -9.84 -17.19 8.59
N SER A 21 -10.03 -16.15 7.79
CA SER A 21 -11.03 -16.15 6.71
C SER A 21 -10.78 -17.22 5.65
N VAL A 22 -9.54 -17.72 5.51
CA VAL A 22 -9.21 -18.83 4.60
C VAL A 22 -9.58 -20.18 5.22
N CYS A 23 -9.18 -20.41 6.46
CA CYS A 23 -9.47 -21.64 7.20
C CYS A 23 -9.24 -21.44 8.69
N PRO A 24 -10.32 -21.39 9.51
CA PRO A 24 -10.20 -21.27 10.96
C PRO A 24 -9.31 -22.32 11.62
N MET A 25 -9.41 -23.59 11.19
CA MET A 25 -8.56 -24.68 11.70
C MET A 25 -7.07 -24.44 11.40
N SER A 26 -6.74 -24.03 10.16
CA SER A 26 -5.35 -23.73 9.80
C SER A 26 -4.81 -22.54 10.60
N TRP A 27 -5.63 -21.53 10.84
CA TRP A 27 -5.26 -20.40 11.69
C TRP A 27 -5.02 -20.86 13.14
N LYS A 28 -5.94 -21.65 13.73
CA LYS A 28 -5.79 -22.18 15.11
C LYS A 28 -4.48 -22.94 15.26
N LEU A 29 -4.23 -23.91 14.40
CA LEU A 29 -3.00 -24.70 14.42
C LEU A 29 -1.73 -23.83 14.37
N LYS A 30 -1.71 -22.79 13.55
CA LYS A 30 -0.54 -21.90 13.38
C LYS A 30 -0.34 -20.93 14.53
N TRP A 31 -1.40 -20.28 14.97
CA TRP A 31 -1.31 -19.12 15.90
C TRP A 31 -1.57 -19.49 17.36
N ILE A 32 -2.46 -20.45 17.62
CA ILE A 32 -2.77 -20.91 18.98
C ILE A 32 -1.85 -22.09 19.34
N ASP A 33 -1.87 -23.12 18.53
CA ASP A 33 -1.15 -24.38 18.79
C ASP A 33 0.34 -24.29 18.39
N LYS A 34 0.76 -23.18 17.78
CA LYS A 34 2.15 -22.84 17.36
C LYS A 34 2.83 -23.88 16.49
N GLU A 35 2.07 -24.58 15.68
CA GLU A 35 2.62 -25.54 14.74
C GLU A 35 3.46 -24.85 13.67
N ARG A 36 4.75 -25.20 13.55
CA ARG A 36 5.66 -24.62 12.58
C ARG A 36 5.35 -25.07 11.17
N GLY A 37 5.12 -24.12 10.28
CA GLY A 37 4.94 -24.37 8.84
C GLY A 37 6.24 -24.20 8.04
N ARG A 38 6.26 -24.75 6.83
CA ARG A 38 7.41 -24.77 5.89
C ARG A 38 7.69 -23.43 5.16
N GLN A 39 7.15 -22.29 5.55
CA GLN A 39 7.01 -21.11 4.67
C GLN A 39 8.04 -19.99 4.86
N GLU A 40 9.30 -20.28 5.22
CA GLU A 40 10.33 -19.24 5.44
C GLU A 40 10.74 -18.47 4.17
N THR A 41 10.86 -19.16 3.03
CA THR A 41 11.35 -18.52 1.78
C THR A 41 10.39 -17.52 1.16
N SER A 42 9.08 -17.77 1.21
CA SER A 42 8.08 -16.83 0.65
C SER A 42 7.88 -15.58 1.49
N VAL A 43 8.10 -15.68 2.81
CA VAL A 43 8.05 -14.54 3.74
C VAL A 43 9.24 -13.62 3.49
N ALA A 44 10.45 -14.18 3.39
CA ALA A 44 11.68 -13.42 3.12
C ALA A 44 11.61 -12.69 1.76
N LEU A 45 11.10 -13.37 0.71
CA LEU A 45 10.90 -12.74 -0.59
C LEU A 45 9.85 -11.61 -0.52
N GLY A 46 8.75 -11.83 0.20
CA GLY A 46 7.74 -10.79 0.42
C GLY A 46 8.33 -9.55 1.09
N GLN A 47 9.10 -9.75 2.16
CA GLN A 47 9.77 -8.65 2.89
C GLN A 47 10.76 -7.88 2.01
N LYS A 48 11.58 -8.58 1.23
CA LYS A 48 12.48 -7.94 0.27
C LYS A 48 11.71 -7.04 -0.71
N LEU A 49 10.63 -7.54 -1.30
CA LEU A 49 9.82 -6.77 -2.23
C LEU A 49 9.13 -5.56 -1.57
N HIS A 50 8.79 -5.61 -0.28
CA HIS A 50 8.30 -4.46 0.48
C HIS A 50 9.40 -3.41 0.67
N ASN A 51 10.62 -3.82 1.03
CA ASN A 51 11.75 -2.91 1.20
C ASN A 51 12.12 -2.22 -0.13
N ASP A 52 12.16 -2.97 -1.23
CA ASP A 52 12.41 -2.41 -2.57
C ASP A 52 11.33 -1.38 -2.96
N TRP A 53 10.07 -1.62 -2.57
CA TRP A 53 8.97 -0.71 -2.83
C TRP A 53 9.09 0.60 -2.04
N SER A 54 9.47 0.54 -0.78
CA SER A 54 9.68 1.74 0.05
C SER A 54 10.84 2.59 -0.45
N SER A 55 11.95 1.98 -0.92
CA SER A 55 13.06 2.72 -1.51
C SER A 55 12.67 3.47 -2.79
N ILE A 56 11.93 2.84 -3.70
CA ILE A 56 11.39 3.48 -4.91
C ILE A 56 10.49 4.67 -4.55
N PHE A 57 9.68 4.53 -3.50
CA PHE A 57 8.82 5.59 -3.00
C PHE A 57 9.66 6.77 -2.44
N GLU A 58 10.66 6.52 -1.61
CA GLU A 58 11.55 7.54 -1.06
C GLU A 58 12.29 8.30 -2.17
N GLU A 59 12.87 7.61 -3.14
CA GLU A 59 13.46 8.23 -4.31
C GLU A 59 12.47 9.13 -5.06
N SER A 60 11.20 8.72 -5.16
CA SER A 60 10.17 9.53 -5.81
C SER A 60 9.82 10.81 -5.03
N LEU A 61 9.84 10.76 -3.70
CA LEU A 61 9.64 11.93 -2.84
C LEU A 61 10.79 12.93 -2.96
N VAL A 62 12.03 12.43 -2.95
CA VAL A 62 13.23 13.27 -3.09
C VAL A 62 13.22 13.95 -4.47
N LEU A 63 12.96 13.21 -5.54
CA LEU A 63 12.89 13.77 -6.89
C LEU A 63 11.76 14.80 -7.01
N GLY A 64 10.59 14.54 -6.44
CA GLY A 64 9.47 15.49 -6.44
C GLY A 64 9.81 16.81 -5.73
N ARG A 65 10.66 16.78 -4.70
CA ARG A 65 11.22 17.99 -4.07
C ARG A 65 12.14 18.74 -5.02
N TRP A 66 13.10 18.06 -5.64
CA TRP A 66 14.01 18.68 -6.60
C TRP A 66 13.31 19.31 -7.79
N ILE A 67 12.27 18.66 -8.32
CA ILE A 67 11.44 19.20 -9.41
C ILE A 67 10.79 20.53 -8.99
N ARG A 68 10.24 20.60 -7.78
CA ARG A 68 9.63 21.85 -7.28
C ARG A 68 10.66 22.97 -7.12
N TYR A 69 11.82 22.69 -6.55
CA TYR A 69 12.89 23.68 -6.44
C TYR A 69 13.36 24.18 -7.81
N LEU A 70 13.53 23.29 -8.77
CA LEU A 70 13.91 23.64 -10.12
C LEU A 70 12.83 24.49 -10.81
N ALA A 71 11.56 24.16 -10.67
CA ALA A 71 10.45 24.93 -11.20
C ALA A 71 10.40 26.33 -10.61
N VAL A 72 10.57 26.48 -9.29
CA VAL A 72 10.65 27.80 -8.63
C VAL A 72 11.84 28.60 -9.16
N LEU A 73 13.02 27.98 -9.26
CA LEU A 73 14.23 28.62 -9.76
C LEU A 73 14.04 29.15 -11.19
N ILE A 74 13.51 28.30 -12.08
CA ILE A 74 13.24 28.70 -13.49
C ILE A 74 12.23 29.83 -13.56
N THR A 75 11.14 29.76 -12.77
CA THR A 75 10.10 30.81 -12.75
C THR A 75 10.69 32.12 -12.24
N THR A 76 11.46 32.08 -11.15
CA THR A 76 12.12 33.27 -10.58
C THR A 76 13.10 33.88 -11.59
N ALA A 77 13.93 33.06 -12.23
CA ALA A 77 14.88 33.51 -13.24
C ALA A 77 14.15 34.17 -14.45
N ALA A 78 13.04 33.60 -14.90
CA ALA A 78 12.24 34.16 -15.97
C ALA A 78 11.62 35.50 -15.58
N VAL A 79 11.07 35.63 -14.36
CA VAL A 79 10.54 36.90 -13.85
C VAL A 79 11.61 37.97 -13.73
N VAL A 80 12.78 37.63 -13.16
CA VAL A 80 13.92 38.54 -13.07
C VAL A 80 14.39 39.00 -14.44
N PHE A 81 14.48 38.05 -15.40
CA PHE A 81 14.83 38.38 -16.77
C PHE A 81 13.84 39.37 -17.41
N LEU A 82 12.53 39.14 -17.25
CA LEU A 82 11.47 40.04 -17.74
C LEU A 82 11.52 41.42 -17.09
N LEU A 83 11.84 41.48 -15.79
CA LEU A 83 11.93 42.77 -15.07
C LEU A 83 13.19 43.57 -15.45
N LEU A 84 14.28 42.90 -15.76
CA LEU A 84 15.56 43.55 -16.13
C LEU A 84 15.63 43.92 -17.62
N HIS A 85 14.75 43.38 -18.46
CA HIS A 85 14.64 43.72 -19.87
C HIS A 85 13.37 44.53 -20.14
N PRO A 86 13.40 45.87 -19.95
CA PRO A 86 12.23 46.69 -20.16
C PRO A 86 11.77 46.60 -21.61
N VAL A 87 10.48 46.29 -21.76
CA VAL A 87 9.78 46.34 -23.04
C VAL A 87 9.73 47.80 -23.50
N GLY A 88 10.62 48.21 -24.37
CA GLY A 88 10.56 49.56 -24.89
C GLY A 88 11.90 50.25 -25.20
N ALA A 89 13.04 49.57 -25.16
CA ALA A 89 14.27 50.20 -25.65
C ALA A 89 14.16 50.39 -27.19
N PRO A 90 14.45 51.62 -27.72
CA PRO A 90 14.27 51.91 -29.12
C PRO A 90 15.24 51.08 -29.96
N LEU A 91 14.68 50.39 -30.92
CA LEU A 91 15.29 49.46 -31.85
C LEU A 91 16.16 50.22 -32.88
N THR A 92 17.45 50.40 -32.57
CA THR A 92 18.41 50.91 -33.55
C THR A 92 19.29 49.75 -34.08
N GLY A 93 19.47 49.70 -35.35
CA GLY A 93 20.26 48.85 -36.26
C GLY A 93 21.18 47.69 -35.84
N LEU A 94 21.58 47.59 -34.59
CA LEU A 94 22.29 46.43 -34.02
C LEU A 94 21.34 45.29 -33.62
N LEU A 95 20.05 45.47 -33.76
CA LEU A 95 18.98 44.60 -33.24
C LEU A 95 18.72 43.36 -34.13
N ASP A 96 18.98 43.44 -35.42
CA ASP A 96 18.68 42.29 -36.31
C ASP A 96 19.54 41.05 -36.01
N ILE A 97 20.80 41.26 -35.64
CA ILE A 97 21.69 40.16 -35.21
C ILE A 97 21.34 39.72 -33.78
N SER A 98 20.97 40.69 -32.90
CA SER A 98 20.62 40.38 -31.50
C SER A 98 19.28 39.63 -31.39
N ILE A 99 18.28 40.02 -32.18
CA ILE A 99 16.97 39.33 -32.21
C ILE A 99 17.13 37.91 -32.77
N ARG A 100 17.95 37.74 -33.82
CA ARG A 100 18.21 36.40 -34.40
C ARG A 100 18.94 35.50 -33.45
N ASN A 101 19.93 36.00 -32.71
CA ASN A 101 20.65 35.25 -31.69
C ASN A 101 19.77 34.97 -30.45
N ASN A 102 19.00 35.95 -30.00
CA ASN A 102 18.05 35.78 -28.88
C ASN A 102 16.90 34.85 -29.26
N GLY A 103 16.41 34.90 -30.52
CA GLY A 103 15.41 33.97 -31.02
C GLY A 103 15.92 32.54 -31.03
N LEU A 104 17.16 32.29 -31.47
CA LEU A 104 17.78 30.98 -31.43
C LEU A 104 17.97 30.49 -30.00
N GLN A 105 18.43 31.35 -29.09
CA GLN A 105 18.57 31.01 -27.67
C GLN A 105 17.21 30.64 -27.03
N LEU A 106 16.15 31.38 -27.33
CA LEU A 106 14.79 31.07 -26.84
C LEU A 106 14.30 29.73 -27.38
N VAL A 107 14.53 29.41 -28.67
CA VAL A 107 14.17 28.13 -29.27
C VAL A 107 14.95 26.98 -28.61
N VAL A 108 16.26 27.14 -28.36
CA VAL A 108 17.10 26.17 -27.69
C VAL A 108 16.65 25.97 -26.23
N LEU A 109 16.36 27.06 -25.51
CA LEU A 109 15.87 27.02 -24.14
C LEU A 109 14.49 26.35 -24.05
N ALA A 110 13.57 26.70 -24.95
CA ALA A 110 12.26 26.07 -25.04
C ALA A 110 12.36 24.57 -25.37
N GLY A 111 13.21 24.21 -26.34
CA GLY A 111 13.48 22.80 -26.67
C GLY A 111 14.07 22.02 -25.51
N PHE A 112 15.05 22.58 -24.82
CA PHE A 112 15.64 21.98 -23.64
C PHE A 112 14.59 21.80 -22.50
N THR A 113 13.82 22.86 -22.22
CA THR A 113 12.74 22.83 -21.23
C THR A 113 11.70 21.76 -21.57
N PHE A 114 11.30 21.66 -22.83
CA PHE A 114 10.39 20.61 -23.30
C PHE A 114 10.94 19.21 -23.08
N LEU A 115 12.22 18.96 -23.41
CA LEU A 115 12.87 17.67 -23.21
C LEU A 115 12.95 17.31 -21.72
N VAL A 116 13.29 18.27 -20.87
CA VAL A 116 13.32 18.10 -19.43
C VAL A 116 11.92 17.74 -18.90
N ILE A 117 10.89 18.52 -19.25
CA ILE A 117 9.50 18.24 -18.83
C ILE A 117 9.07 16.85 -19.32
N ARG A 118 9.33 16.51 -20.57
CA ARG A 118 8.98 15.20 -21.14
C ARG A 118 9.67 14.05 -20.39
N SER A 119 10.94 14.21 -20.03
CA SER A 119 11.71 13.24 -19.27
C SER A 119 11.13 13.07 -17.86
N PHE A 120 10.76 14.15 -17.19
CA PHE A 120 10.10 14.11 -15.90
C PHE A 120 8.74 13.43 -15.93
N LEU A 121 7.91 13.76 -16.91
CA LEU A 121 6.61 13.12 -17.09
C LEU A 121 6.74 11.61 -17.32
N LYS A 122 7.75 11.20 -18.09
CA LYS A 122 8.05 9.79 -18.33
C LYS A 122 8.50 9.08 -17.03
N ALA A 123 9.39 9.71 -16.27
CA ALA A 123 9.85 9.20 -14.97
C ALA A 123 8.69 9.12 -13.95
N ALA A 124 7.85 10.15 -13.87
CA ALA A 124 6.68 10.17 -12.99
C ALA A 124 5.67 9.06 -13.33
N ARG A 125 5.40 8.84 -14.63
CA ARG A 125 4.52 7.74 -15.09
C ARG A 125 5.10 6.36 -14.77
N LYS A 126 6.41 6.18 -14.91
CA LYS A 126 7.07 4.94 -14.55
C LYS A 126 6.91 4.68 -13.04
N ARG A 127 7.23 5.66 -12.21
CA ARG A 127 7.13 5.55 -10.74
C ARG A 127 5.71 5.33 -10.25
N HIS A 128 4.71 5.95 -10.89
CA HIS A 128 3.32 5.67 -10.58
C HIS A 128 2.98 4.19 -10.79
N ARG A 129 3.47 3.57 -11.87
CA ARG A 129 3.30 2.13 -12.10
C ARG A 129 4.01 1.30 -11.02
N ASP A 130 5.23 1.68 -10.67
CA ASP A 130 6.08 0.92 -9.76
C ASP A 130 5.62 1.04 -8.29
N THR A 131 5.00 2.16 -7.91
CA THR A 131 4.51 2.39 -6.54
C THR A 131 3.01 2.22 -6.37
N GLY A 132 2.22 2.28 -7.44
CA GLY A 132 0.76 2.26 -7.41
C GLY A 132 0.13 3.60 -6.98
N PHE A 133 0.95 4.67 -6.77
CA PHE A 133 0.48 6.01 -6.39
C PHE A 133 0.90 7.08 -7.38
N MET A 134 0.10 8.14 -7.50
CA MET A 134 0.48 9.36 -8.20
C MET A 134 1.51 10.15 -7.38
N VAL A 135 2.38 10.93 -8.04
CA VAL A 135 3.39 11.76 -7.37
C VAL A 135 2.77 12.78 -6.41
N ASN A 136 1.54 13.20 -6.65
CA ASN A 136 0.75 14.11 -5.81
C ASN A 136 -0.05 13.40 -4.69
N GLN A 137 -0.18 12.09 -4.73
CA GLN A 137 -0.76 11.29 -3.65
C GLN A 137 0.36 10.93 -2.68
N VAL A 138 0.69 11.85 -1.79
CA VAL A 138 1.76 11.63 -0.81
C VAL A 138 1.29 10.62 0.21
N ALA A 139 1.98 9.50 0.35
CA ALA A 139 1.82 8.62 1.50
C ALA A 139 2.18 9.40 2.77
N VAL A 140 1.31 9.32 3.76
CA VAL A 140 1.53 9.95 5.07
C VAL A 140 2.41 9.07 5.94
N ALA A 141 2.34 7.76 5.70
CA ALA A 141 3.16 6.75 6.35
C ALA A 141 3.40 5.58 5.39
N MET A 142 4.54 4.91 5.50
CA MET A 142 4.89 3.75 4.66
C MET A 142 5.85 2.82 5.41
N GLU A 143 5.60 1.52 5.33
CA GLU A 143 6.47 0.51 5.92
C GLU A 143 7.84 0.48 5.23
N GLY A 144 8.90 0.44 6.05
CA GLY A 144 10.29 0.45 5.56
C GLY A 144 10.79 1.83 5.12
N SER A 145 9.98 2.89 5.19
CA SER A 145 10.41 4.24 4.88
C SER A 145 11.05 4.92 6.09
N SER A 146 12.21 5.56 5.88
CA SER A 146 12.88 6.41 6.85
C SER A 146 12.31 7.84 6.87
N ILE A 147 11.69 8.27 5.76
CA ILE A 147 11.17 9.63 5.60
C ILE A 147 9.76 9.77 6.19
N VAL A 148 8.92 8.74 5.99
CA VAL A 148 7.52 8.69 6.46
C VAL A 148 7.26 7.34 7.12
N PRO A 149 7.79 7.11 8.34
CA PRO A 149 7.73 5.80 8.97
C PRO A 149 6.30 5.30 9.12
N ALA A 150 6.12 4.00 9.01
CA ALA A 150 4.82 3.37 9.15
C ALA A 150 4.24 3.59 10.54
N ARG A 151 2.90 3.62 10.59
CA ARG A 151 2.14 3.71 11.83
C ARG A 151 1.61 2.32 12.21
N GLU A 152 1.86 1.93 13.43
CA GLU A 152 1.24 0.77 14.04
C GLU A 152 0.08 1.22 14.91
N TYR A 153 -1.05 0.55 14.77
CA TYR A 153 -2.28 0.81 15.49
C TYR A 153 -2.63 -0.37 16.38
N ILE A 154 -2.89 -0.10 17.64
CA ILE A 154 -3.32 -1.11 18.62
C ILE A 154 -4.56 -0.58 19.33
N SER A 155 -5.73 -1.07 18.91
CA SER A 155 -7.00 -0.75 19.53
C SER A 155 -7.32 -1.75 20.64
N ARG A 156 -7.30 -1.28 21.86
CA ARG A 156 -7.74 -2.10 23.00
C ARG A 156 -9.26 -2.21 23.06
N SER A 157 -9.98 -1.15 22.70
CA SER A 157 -11.45 -1.12 22.68
C SER A 157 -12.03 -2.14 21.70
N GLN A 158 -11.39 -2.33 20.55
CA GLN A 158 -11.80 -3.30 19.54
C GLN A 158 -11.05 -4.63 19.62
N GLY A 159 -10.01 -4.75 20.47
CA GLY A 159 -9.13 -5.93 20.50
C GLY A 159 -8.45 -6.21 19.18
N LEU A 160 -8.01 -5.17 18.47
CA LEU A 160 -7.42 -5.26 17.13
C LEU A 160 -6.06 -4.57 17.08
N ALA A 161 -5.15 -5.13 16.27
CA ALA A 161 -3.88 -4.49 15.96
C ALA A 161 -3.57 -4.59 14.47
N GLY A 162 -2.82 -3.61 13.95
CA GLY A 162 -2.41 -3.63 12.57
C GLY A 162 -1.48 -2.50 12.18
N LYS A 163 -0.71 -2.77 11.15
CA LYS A 163 0.24 -1.83 10.55
C LYS A 163 0.03 -1.87 9.03
N PRO A 164 -0.74 -0.93 8.47
CA PRO A 164 -0.90 -0.82 7.02
C PRO A 164 0.47 -0.63 6.36
N ASP A 165 0.66 -1.19 5.16
CA ASP A 165 1.90 -1.01 4.39
C ASP A 165 2.10 0.45 3.98
N ALA A 166 1.02 1.19 3.75
CA ALA A 166 1.06 2.64 3.59
C ALA A 166 -0.26 3.30 4.00
N LEU A 167 -0.18 4.60 4.29
CA LEU A 167 -1.32 5.51 4.45
C LEU A 167 -1.19 6.66 3.46
N VAL A 168 -2.21 6.84 2.63
CA VAL A 168 -2.30 7.97 1.71
C VAL A 168 -3.41 8.92 2.14
N ARG A 169 -3.27 10.21 1.81
CA ARG A 169 -4.30 11.21 2.09
C ARG A 169 -5.02 11.55 0.79
N GLU A 170 -6.32 11.33 0.75
CA GLU A 170 -7.20 11.69 -0.37
C GLU A 170 -8.49 12.33 0.15
N GLY A 171 -8.89 13.49 -0.40
CA GLY A 171 -10.15 14.13 -0.02
C GLY A 171 -10.29 14.44 1.48
N GLY A 172 -9.18 14.62 2.19
CA GLY A 172 -9.18 14.82 3.64
C GLY A 172 -9.39 13.53 4.45
N GLU A 173 -9.31 12.36 3.82
CA GLU A 173 -9.34 11.05 4.46
C GLU A 173 -7.97 10.41 4.46
N PHE A 174 -7.72 9.57 5.48
CA PHE A 174 -6.57 8.67 5.51
C PHE A 174 -6.99 7.32 4.96
N ILE A 175 -6.45 6.94 3.82
CA ILE A 175 -6.79 5.70 3.10
C ILE A 175 -5.71 4.65 3.37
N PRO A 176 -6.02 3.53 4.04
CA PRO A 176 -5.05 2.47 4.25
C PRO A 176 -4.76 1.72 2.95
N VAL A 177 -3.51 1.32 2.81
CA VAL A 177 -2.99 0.59 1.67
C VAL A 177 -2.32 -0.68 2.15
N GLU A 178 -2.63 -1.78 1.50
CA GLU A 178 -1.99 -3.07 1.72
C GLU A 178 -1.41 -3.59 0.41
N ARG A 179 -0.13 -3.97 0.40
CA ARG A 179 0.57 -4.48 -0.76
C ARG A 179 0.74 -6.00 -0.69
N LYS A 180 0.39 -6.68 -1.77
CA LYS A 180 0.56 -8.14 -1.93
C LYS A 180 1.37 -8.43 -3.19
N PRO A 181 2.71 -8.30 -3.14
CA PRO A 181 3.56 -8.35 -4.33
C PRO A 181 3.53 -9.71 -5.06
N LEU A 182 3.27 -10.79 -4.35
CA LEU A 182 3.19 -12.14 -4.91
C LEU A 182 1.76 -12.53 -5.33
N ALA A 183 0.76 -11.68 -5.09
CA ALA A 183 -0.64 -12.01 -5.39
C ALA A 183 -1.02 -11.61 -6.81
N LYS A 184 -1.55 -12.59 -7.57
CA LYS A 184 -2.07 -12.37 -8.93
C LYS A 184 -3.55 -11.99 -8.95
N LYS A 185 -4.33 -12.39 -7.93
CA LYS A 185 -5.78 -12.21 -7.85
C LYS A 185 -6.21 -11.68 -6.49
N LEU A 186 -7.29 -10.95 -6.47
CA LEU A 186 -7.99 -10.55 -5.25
C LEU A 186 -8.45 -11.79 -4.49
N ARG A 187 -8.30 -11.78 -3.16
CA ARG A 187 -8.75 -12.84 -2.26
C ARG A 187 -9.37 -12.22 -1.01
N ASP A 188 -10.38 -12.87 -0.46
CA ASP A 188 -11.11 -12.42 0.73
C ASP A 188 -10.19 -12.17 1.93
N ARG A 189 -9.13 -12.96 2.07
CA ARG A 189 -8.13 -12.75 3.13
C ARG A 189 -7.46 -11.38 3.10
N TYR A 190 -7.25 -10.80 1.91
CA TYR A 190 -6.66 -9.47 1.76
C TYR A 190 -7.68 -8.39 2.06
N VAL A 191 -8.93 -8.64 1.66
CA VAL A 191 -10.06 -7.75 1.97
C VAL A 191 -10.29 -7.70 3.48
N ALA A 192 -10.32 -8.85 4.17
CA ALA A 192 -10.49 -8.92 5.62
C ALA A 192 -9.39 -8.13 6.35
N GLN A 193 -8.12 -8.32 5.97
CA GLN A 193 -6.99 -7.59 6.53
C GLN A 193 -7.15 -6.07 6.33
N LEU A 194 -7.49 -5.63 5.12
CA LEU A 194 -7.66 -4.21 4.80
C LEU A 194 -8.85 -3.58 5.55
N LEU A 195 -9.95 -4.32 5.75
CA LEU A 195 -11.09 -3.85 6.53
C LEU A 195 -10.74 -3.63 8.01
N VAL A 196 -9.87 -4.45 8.60
CA VAL A 196 -9.33 -4.20 9.94
C VAL A 196 -8.55 -2.89 9.96
N TYR A 197 -7.69 -2.64 8.97
CA TYR A 197 -6.99 -1.36 8.88
C TYR A 197 -7.93 -0.17 8.77
N MET A 198 -9.03 -0.30 8.01
CA MET A 198 -10.01 0.79 7.92
C MET A 198 -10.65 1.10 9.28
N ARG A 199 -10.97 0.10 10.12
CA ARG A 199 -11.47 0.32 11.48
C ARG A 199 -10.43 0.99 12.37
N LEU A 200 -9.17 0.55 12.30
CA LEU A 200 -8.09 1.13 13.07
C LEU A 200 -7.83 2.58 12.65
N VAL A 201 -7.80 2.86 11.35
CA VAL A 201 -7.64 4.22 10.83
C VAL A 201 -8.81 5.11 11.26
N GLU A 202 -10.05 4.64 11.22
CA GLU A 202 -11.21 5.38 11.70
C GLU A 202 -11.05 5.78 13.18
N GLU A 203 -10.63 4.85 14.04
CA GLU A 203 -10.47 5.09 15.48
C GLU A 203 -9.34 6.07 15.79
N PHE A 204 -8.19 5.92 15.14
CA PHE A 204 -6.99 6.69 15.47
C PHE A 204 -6.84 8.01 14.72
N GLU A 205 -7.39 8.10 13.51
CA GLU A 205 -7.32 9.31 12.69
C GLU A 205 -8.63 10.13 12.74
N GLY A 206 -9.64 9.66 13.47
CA GLY A 206 -10.89 10.38 13.76
C GLY A 206 -11.87 10.50 12.60
N LYS A 207 -11.56 9.90 11.45
CA LYS A 207 -12.43 9.91 10.26
C LYS A 207 -12.48 8.53 9.62
N ARG A 208 -13.70 8.04 9.36
CA ARG A 208 -13.92 6.77 8.68
C ARG A 208 -13.45 6.85 7.23
N PRO A 209 -12.46 6.03 6.83
CA PRO A 209 -12.07 5.97 5.42
C PRO A 209 -13.22 5.37 4.59
N SER A 210 -13.55 6.03 3.48
CA SER A 210 -14.59 5.55 2.57
C SER A 210 -14.16 4.29 1.80
N LYS A 211 -12.86 4.08 1.68
CA LYS A 211 -12.23 2.98 0.92
C LYS A 211 -10.84 2.63 1.46
N GLY A 212 -10.27 1.56 0.94
CA GLY A 212 -8.86 1.21 1.08
C GLY A 212 -8.32 0.65 -0.22
N TYR A 213 -7.00 0.56 -0.34
CA TYR A 213 -6.33 0.08 -1.54
C TYR A 213 -5.58 -1.22 -1.29
N LEU A 214 -5.78 -2.18 -2.20
CA LEU A 214 -4.94 -3.36 -2.34
C LEU A 214 -4.04 -3.20 -3.56
N LEU A 215 -2.73 -3.33 -3.37
CA LEU A 215 -1.76 -3.33 -4.45
C LEU A 215 -1.29 -4.76 -4.73
N LEU A 216 -1.70 -5.32 -5.87
CA LEU A 216 -1.43 -6.70 -6.22
C LEU A 216 -0.34 -6.82 -7.27
N GLY A 217 0.53 -7.81 -7.08
CA GLY A 217 1.59 -8.14 -8.02
C GLY A 217 2.77 -7.16 -8.00
N PRO A 218 3.81 -7.45 -8.82
CA PRO A 218 4.99 -6.61 -8.90
C PRO A 218 4.70 -5.22 -9.48
N GLU A 219 3.71 -5.11 -10.35
CA GLU A 219 3.29 -3.85 -10.99
C GLU A 219 2.34 -3.00 -10.12
N CYS A 220 2.15 -3.36 -8.85
CA CYS A 220 1.28 -2.66 -7.91
C CYS A 220 -0.12 -2.37 -8.46
N ARG A 221 -0.75 -3.37 -9.13
CA ARG A 221 -2.10 -3.22 -9.66
C ARG A 221 -3.07 -2.85 -8.54
N ARG A 222 -3.55 -1.61 -8.56
CA ARG A 222 -4.42 -1.06 -7.53
C ARG A 222 -5.86 -1.57 -7.67
N ILE A 223 -6.39 -2.10 -6.59
CA ILE A 223 -7.80 -2.48 -6.44
C ILE A 223 -8.39 -1.67 -5.29
N THR A 224 -9.47 -0.97 -5.56
CA THR A 224 -10.22 -0.22 -4.56
C THR A 224 -11.20 -1.15 -3.85
N ILE A 225 -11.18 -1.13 -2.54
CA ILE A 225 -12.15 -1.83 -1.68
C ILE A 225 -12.96 -0.79 -0.93
N GLU A 226 -14.24 -0.68 -1.26
CA GLU A 226 -15.17 0.21 -0.59
C GLU A 226 -15.43 -0.24 0.85
N ASN A 227 -15.45 0.69 1.79
CA ASN A 227 -15.75 0.47 3.20
C ASN A 227 -17.26 0.44 3.45
N SER A 228 -17.95 -0.54 2.84
CA SER A 228 -19.39 -0.68 2.96
C SER A 228 -19.81 -1.36 4.26
N GLU A 229 -21.03 -1.04 4.75
CA GLU A 229 -21.63 -1.67 5.93
C GLU A 229 -21.70 -3.20 5.80
N ALA A 230 -22.00 -3.72 4.60
CA ALA A 230 -22.03 -5.15 4.36
C ALA A 230 -20.68 -5.82 4.61
N LYS A 231 -19.57 -5.19 4.14
CA LYS A 231 -18.22 -5.70 4.39
C LYS A 231 -17.83 -5.58 5.87
N GLN A 232 -18.23 -4.50 6.54
CA GLN A 232 -17.96 -4.33 7.96
C GLN A 232 -18.76 -5.32 8.82
N ARG A 233 -20.00 -5.67 8.45
CA ARG A 233 -20.76 -6.76 9.11
C ARG A 233 -20.07 -8.11 8.89
N TRP A 234 -19.65 -8.40 7.67
CA TRP A 234 -18.88 -9.62 7.38
C TRP A 234 -17.60 -9.71 8.23
N LEU A 235 -16.83 -8.62 8.34
CA LEU A 235 -15.67 -8.57 9.23
C LEU A 235 -16.08 -8.82 10.68
N GLY A 236 -17.17 -8.21 11.16
CA GLY A 236 -17.71 -8.44 12.50
C GLY A 236 -17.96 -9.92 12.78
N THR A 237 -18.62 -10.62 11.85
CA THR A 237 -18.85 -12.07 11.96
C THR A 237 -17.56 -12.87 12.04
N LEU A 238 -16.52 -12.51 11.24
CA LEU A 238 -15.20 -13.17 11.34
C LEU A 238 -14.55 -12.96 12.70
N LEU A 239 -14.59 -11.74 13.23
CA LEU A 239 -14.01 -11.41 14.53
C LEU A 239 -14.71 -12.12 15.68
N GLU A 240 -16.03 -12.21 15.66
CA GLU A 240 -16.82 -12.98 16.63
C GLU A 240 -16.47 -14.46 16.61
N GLN A 241 -16.33 -15.03 15.42
CA GLN A 241 -15.90 -16.43 15.27
C GLN A 241 -14.49 -16.65 15.79
N MET A 242 -13.55 -15.72 15.52
CA MET A 242 -12.18 -15.79 16.04
C MET A 242 -12.16 -15.75 17.56
N ARG A 243 -12.92 -14.83 18.18
CA ARG A 243 -13.00 -14.70 19.63
C ARG A 243 -13.53 -15.98 20.27
N ARG A 244 -14.60 -16.56 19.70
CA ARG A 244 -15.10 -17.87 20.18
C ARG A 244 -14.03 -18.95 20.17
N VAL A 245 -13.19 -19.01 19.14
CA VAL A 245 -12.09 -20.00 19.08
C VAL A 245 -11.00 -19.66 20.11
N LEU A 246 -10.70 -18.39 20.34
CA LEU A 246 -9.74 -17.94 21.36
C LEU A 246 -10.21 -18.26 22.77
N ASP A 247 -11.51 -18.24 23.00
CA ASP A 247 -12.16 -18.59 24.27
C ASP A 247 -12.34 -20.11 24.46
N GLY A 248 -11.68 -20.92 23.63
CA GLY A 248 -11.70 -22.38 23.71
C GLY A 248 -12.75 -23.08 22.85
N GLY A 249 -13.50 -22.31 22.04
CA GLY A 249 -14.45 -22.88 21.09
C GLY A 249 -13.77 -23.64 19.94
N GLU A 250 -14.56 -24.43 19.24
CA GLU A 250 -14.09 -25.29 18.16
C GLU A 250 -13.77 -24.50 16.88
N ALA A 251 -12.59 -24.73 16.30
CA ALA A 251 -12.20 -24.16 15.02
C ALA A 251 -12.68 -25.05 13.86
N ARG A 252 -13.61 -24.55 13.05
CA ARG A 252 -14.15 -25.29 11.91
C ARG A 252 -13.14 -25.32 10.76
N ALA A 253 -12.82 -26.51 10.24
CA ALA A 253 -12.05 -26.65 9.01
C ALA A 253 -12.89 -26.30 7.78
N THR A 254 -12.25 -25.72 6.76
CA THR A 254 -12.84 -25.48 5.44
C THR A 254 -12.03 -26.23 4.39
N PRO A 255 -12.13 -27.58 4.32
CA PRO A 255 -11.31 -28.40 3.45
C PRO A 255 -11.58 -28.06 1.98
N HIS A 256 -10.52 -28.03 1.18
CA HIS A 256 -10.58 -27.86 -0.27
C HIS A 256 -9.27 -28.38 -0.88
N PRO A 257 -9.28 -29.23 -1.92
CA PRO A 257 -8.11 -29.87 -2.48
C PRO A 257 -6.96 -28.89 -2.78
N ALA A 258 -7.24 -27.83 -3.53
CA ALA A 258 -6.23 -26.83 -3.91
C ALA A 258 -5.71 -25.97 -2.76
N LYS A 259 -6.45 -25.80 -1.66
CA LYS A 259 -5.97 -25.11 -0.45
C LYS A 259 -5.16 -26.06 0.42
N CYS A 260 -5.69 -27.24 0.66
CA CYS A 260 -5.09 -28.22 1.57
C CYS A 260 -3.80 -28.80 1.03
N SER A 261 -3.65 -28.96 -0.30
CA SER A 261 -2.39 -29.40 -0.91
C SER A 261 -1.21 -28.46 -0.64
N LYS A 262 -1.49 -27.17 -0.44
CA LYS A 262 -0.49 -26.11 -0.17
C LYS A 262 -0.48 -25.65 1.28
N CYS A 263 -1.23 -26.31 2.17
CA CYS A 263 -1.33 -25.92 3.56
C CYS A 263 -0.13 -26.38 4.37
N ASP A 264 0.53 -25.45 5.02
CA ASP A 264 1.76 -25.71 5.80
C ASP A 264 1.52 -26.61 7.01
N VAL A 265 0.30 -26.61 7.56
CA VAL A 265 -0.10 -27.41 8.73
C VAL A 265 -0.92 -28.65 8.33
N ARG A 266 -0.88 -29.04 7.06
CA ARG A 266 -1.65 -30.17 6.54
C ARG A 266 -1.43 -31.46 7.34
N VAL A 267 -0.19 -31.75 7.70
CA VAL A 267 0.20 -33.00 8.39
C VAL A 267 -0.46 -33.11 9.76
N ARG A 268 -0.75 -31.97 10.38
CA ARG A 268 -1.38 -31.90 11.72
C ARG A 268 -2.88 -31.64 11.67
N CYS A 269 -3.43 -31.43 10.48
CA CYS A 269 -4.84 -31.07 10.32
C CYS A 269 -5.74 -32.32 10.29
N PRO A 270 -6.68 -32.47 11.24
CA PRO A 270 -7.57 -33.63 11.29
C PRO A 270 -8.47 -33.75 10.03
N ALA A 271 -8.81 -32.63 9.39
CA ALA A 271 -9.62 -32.61 8.17
C ALA A 271 -8.81 -32.73 6.87
N ALA A 272 -7.52 -33.04 6.93
CA ALA A 272 -6.67 -33.16 5.73
C ALA A 272 -7.04 -34.37 4.85
N ALA A 273 -7.53 -35.44 5.45
CA ALA A 273 -7.98 -36.64 4.76
C ALA A 273 -9.25 -36.41 3.92
N ASP A 274 -10.17 -35.59 4.41
CA ASP A 274 -11.45 -35.29 3.71
C ASP A 274 -11.18 -34.52 2.41
N ALA A 275 -10.24 -33.59 2.41
CA ALA A 275 -9.83 -32.86 1.22
C ALA A 275 -9.23 -33.73 0.11
N GLN A 276 -8.69 -34.90 0.45
CA GLN A 276 -8.19 -35.88 -0.54
C GLN A 276 -9.30 -36.72 -1.13
N ARG A 277 -10.29 -37.15 -0.34
CA ARG A 277 -11.44 -37.91 -0.82
C ARG A 277 -12.26 -37.11 -1.85
N ASP A 278 -12.45 -35.80 -1.61
CA ASP A 278 -13.13 -34.91 -2.55
C ASP A 278 -12.38 -34.73 -3.88
N ALA A 279 -11.06 -34.89 -3.90
CA ALA A 279 -10.26 -34.83 -5.11
C ALA A 279 -10.34 -36.10 -5.97
N THR A 280 -10.59 -37.26 -5.34
CA THR A 280 -10.67 -38.57 -6.02
C THR A 280 -12.07 -38.82 -6.59
N ASN A 281 -13.10 -38.15 -6.07
CA ASN A 281 -14.49 -38.29 -6.48
C ASN A 281 -14.94 -37.26 -7.56
N ARG A 282 -14.01 -36.48 -8.13
CA ARG A 282 -14.24 -35.56 -9.25
C ARG A 282 -13.42 -35.96 -10.47
#